data_c12db2e997701abefcb419f743cd8e9b
#
_entry.id   c12db2e997701abefcb419f743cd8e9b
#
_cell.length_a   1.000
_cell.length_b   1.000
_cell.length_c   1.000
_cell.angle_alpha   90.00
_cell.angle_beta   90.00
_cell.angle_gamma   90.00
#
_symmetry.space_group_name_H-M   'P 1'
#
loop_
_entity.id
_entity.type
_entity.pdbx_description
1 polymer ?
#
loop_
_entity_poly.entity_id
_entity_poly.type
_entity_poly.pdbx_seq_one_letter_code
_entity_poly.pdbx_strand_id
1 'polypeptide(L)'
;MDSYQFYPTPPSLARKLCALFETTPTRLLEPSAGAGDLVRAARERFPNLGKNDIDLYEIDPSRHGHLADCGHLVGLDFLESLDLSIYSHVLMNPPFRQGVQHVLHAWTKLFSGEIAAVLNASGVREPATRDEERLAKLIAEHGRVEYASEAFLSPDTLRKTDVEVALVHLRKQKSAEFWSGSILDALGVDDLAEDQTQFAEREPPSPQGMVLSQGQIPAMVRAYRAAWEATKESIIAQHRAARYTSFFEDQVSRILNQDVRSFMKKEIGPLHRDLQSAYAKIRNSAWMAVLNTSDFRKYLTRKAQSEVLADFEQVSRMEFSEPNIYGFLQGFALRQDEINAQMVCDLFDQIVYANSENCLFYRWKSNAKHQIGMALQRKRFILSGFSLEGWRSTIGYDAQQKLQEIDRITALVTGQREIQDTLAGLFSTHLSELRYGKRLGNRYFDVRWYPGIGTVHFFPKDQKLIDRINAIVGKHRRWMPEHFAAEADDKAIDKAYKAAELVSKAILEKVDPWTLPQILSSRHSESDKREAVQKLQSAFDEAVAYGGEENFWTQIARIEARPRPATKPAKASTPEERQRALALALA
;
A
#
# COMPACT_ATOMS: atom_id res chain seq x y z
N MET A 1 -10.17 24.56 19.76
CA MET A 1 -10.47 25.18 18.46
C MET A 1 -10.11 24.17 17.41
N ASP A 2 -10.99 23.92 16.45
CA ASP A 2 -10.74 23.00 15.35
C ASP A 2 -9.60 23.57 14.49
N SER A 3 -8.42 22.94 14.54
CA SER A 3 -7.20 23.44 13.89
C SER A 3 -7.33 23.52 12.37
N TYR A 4 -8.25 22.76 11.78
CA TYR A 4 -8.43 22.62 10.33
C TYR A 4 -9.63 23.39 9.75
N GLN A 5 -10.37 24.18 10.57
CA GLN A 5 -11.50 25.01 10.13
C GLN A 5 -12.57 24.24 9.32
N PHE A 6 -12.91 23.02 9.76
CA PHE A 6 -13.91 22.23 9.08
C PHE A 6 -15.33 22.80 9.23
N TYR A 7 -15.97 23.03 8.09
CA TYR A 7 -17.37 23.39 7.97
C TYR A 7 -18.06 22.41 7.01
N PRO A 8 -18.91 21.48 7.52
CA PRO A 8 -19.69 20.59 6.67
C PRO A 8 -20.52 21.40 5.66
N THR A 9 -20.48 20.98 4.40
CA THR A 9 -21.24 21.66 3.35
C THR A 9 -22.71 21.22 3.41
N PRO A 10 -23.68 22.14 3.64
CA PRO A 10 -25.08 21.76 3.63
C PRO A 10 -25.49 21.14 2.28
N PRO A 11 -26.34 20.10 2.26
CA PRO A 11 -26.73 19.42 1.02
C PRO A 11 -27.36 20.36 -0.01
N SER A 12 -28.10 21.37 0.43
CA SER A 12 -28.71 22.40 -0.45
C SER A 12 -27.63 23.23 -1.16
N LEU A 13 -26.57 23.62 -0.43
CA LEU A 13 -25.46 24.40 -0.95
C LEU A 13 -24.60 23.53 -1.90
N ALA A 14 -24.35 22.30 -1.51
CA ALA A 14 -23.60 21.33 -2.33
C ALA A 14 -24.26 21.09 -3.69
N ARG A 15 -25.59 20.91 -3.72
CA ARG A 15 -26.36 20.79 -4.97
C ARG A 15 -26.31 22.06 -5.82
N LYS A 16 -26.41 23.25 -5.23
CA LYS A 16 -26.26 24.51 -5.96
C LYS A 16 -24.88 24.63 -6.58
N LEU A 17 -23.83 24.29 -5.83
CA LEU A 17 -22.44 24.32 -6.32
C LEU A 17 -22.22 23.36 -7.50
N CYS A 18 -22.71 22.13 -7.39
CA CYS A 18 -22.64 21.16 -8.50
C CYS A 18 -23.44 21.60 -9.73
N ALA A 19 -24.49 22.36 -9.55
CA ALA A 19 -25.33 22.89 -10.65
C ALA A 19 -24.63 23.97 -11.49
N LEU A 20 -23.53 24.56 -10.97
CA LEU A 20 -22.73 25.54 -11.72
C LEU A 20 -21.95 24.93 -12.87
N PHE A 21 -21.63 23.63 -12.82
CA PHE A 21 -20.93 22.96 -13.89
C PHE A 21 -21.74 22.92 -15.18
N GLU A 22 -21.10 23.31 -16.28
CA GLU A 22 -21.69 23.38 -17.62
C GLU A 22 -21.51 22.06 -18.38
N THR A 23 -20.47 21.30 -18.01
CA THR A 23 -20.17 20.00 -18.62
C THR A 23 -20.19 18.87 -17.57
N THR A 24 -20.32 17.63 -18.04
CA THR A 24 -20.30 16.47 -17.17
C THR A 24 -18.85 16.12 -16.78
N PRO A 25 -18.57 15.95 -15.48
CA PRO A 25 -17.26 15.51 -15.03
C PRO A 25 -16.87 14.14 -15.60
N THR A 26 -15.69 14.05 -16.20
CA THR A 26 -15.06 12.77 -16.56
C THR A 26 -14.06 12.32 -15.51
N ARG A 27 -13.45 13.27 -14.80
CA ARG A 27 -12.66 13.06 -13.61
C ARG A 27 -12.77 14.27 -12.70
N LEU A 28 -13.22 14.04 -11.47
CA LEU A 28 -13.48 15.08 -10.47
C LEU A 28 -12.38 15.07 -9.41
N LEU A 29 -11.96 16.27 -9.01
CA LEU A 29 -11.13 16.48 -7.82
C LEU A 29 -11.92 17.24 -6.77
N GLU A 30 -11.94 16.73 -5.53
CA GLU A 30 -12.33 17.48 -4.34
C GLU A 30 -11.11 17.69 -3.44
N PRO A 31 -10.56 18.93 -3.42
CA PRO A 31 -9.30 19.21 -2.72
C PRO A 31 -9.44 19.50 -1.22
N SER A 32 -10.64 19.43 -0.64
CA SER A 32 -10.92 19.66 0.78
C SER A 32 -12.10 18.79 1.21
N ALA A 33 -11.92 17.48 1.12
CA ALA A 33 -13.02 16.50 1.09
C ALA A 33 -13.86 16.45 2.37
N GLY A 34 -13.29 16.77 3.54
CA GLY A 34 -14.01 16.82 4.79
C GLY A 34 -14.73 15.51 5.11
N ALA A 35 -16.07 15.58 5.14
CA ALA A 35 -16.93 14.40 5.30
C ALA A 35 -17.45 13.81 3.97
N GLY A 36 -17.01 14.34 2.82
CA GLY A 36 -17.46 13.91 1.48
C GLY A 36 -18.82 14.44 1.05
N ASP A 37 -19.28 15.56 1.63
CA ASP A 37 -20.60 16.13 1.34
C ASP A 37 -20.73 16.55 -0.13
N LEU A 38 -19.71 17.20 -0.68
CA LEU A 38 -19.69 17.65 -2.07
C LEU A 38 -19.64 16.45 -3.03
N VAL A 39 -18.89 15.41 -2.70
CA VAL A 39 -18.84 14.18 -3.52
C VAL A 39 -20.21 13.53 -3.60
N ARG A 40 -20.93 13.44 -2.48
CA ARG A 40 -22.30 12.89 -2.48
C ARG A 40 -23.22 13.67 -3.40
N ALA A 41 -23.20 15.00 -3.30
CA ALA A 41 -23.98 15.86 -4.19
C ALA A 41 -23.57 15.76 -5.66
N ALA A 42 -22.27 15.64 -5.95
CA ALA A 42 -21.78 15.44 -7.31
C ALA A 42 -22.26 14.11 -7.91
N ARG A 43 -22.25 13.01 -7.13
CA ARG A 43 -22.75 11.71 -7.58
C ARG A 43 -24.28 11.69 -7.77
N GLU A 44 -25.03 12.42 -6.95
CA GLU A 44 -26.46 12.65 -7.19
C GLU A 44 -26.70 13.35 -8.52
N ARG A 45 -25.93 14.38 -8.82
CA ARG A 45 -26.08 15.21 -10.04
C ARG A 45 -25.59 14.49 -11.28
N PHE A 46 -24.53 13.68 -11.16
CA PHE A 46 -23.83 12.99 -12.25
C PHE A 46 -23.78 11.49 -11.98
N PRO A 47 -24.84 10.71 -12.27
CA PRO A 47 -24.93 9.30 -11.91
C PRO A 47 -23.86 8.41 -12.53
N ASN A 48 -23.24 8.84 -13.63
CA ASN A 48 -22.15 8.10 -14.29
C ASN A 48 -20.78 8.33 -13.63
N LEU A 49 -20.69 9.24 -12.65
CA LEU A 49 -19.45 9.53 -11.94
C LEU A 49 -19.22 8.47 -10.85
N GLY A 50 -18.35 7.50 -11.16
CA GLY A 50 -18.00 6.41 -10.26
C GLY A 50 -16.97 6.83 -9.21
N LYS A 51 -16.76 6.00 -8.18
CA LYS A 51 -15.70 6.19 -7.18
C LYS A 51 -14.30 6.32 -7.82
N ASN A 52 -14.05 5.56 -8.89
CA ASN A 52 -12.76 5.56 -9.58
C ASN A 52 -12.47 6.85 -10.37
N ASP A 53 -13.50 7.67 -10.57
CA ASP A 53 -13.40 8.93 -11.30
C ASP A 53 -13.26 10.13 -10.36
N ILE A 54 -13.16 9.90 -9.05
CA ILE A 54 -13.11 10.92 -8.01
C ILE A 54 -11.83 10.77 -7.20
N ASP A 55 -11.04 11.84 -7.16
CA ASP A 55 -9.86 11.96 -6.32
C ASP A 55 -10.08 13.04 -5.24
N LEU A 56 -9.48 12.81 -4.07
CA LEU A 56 -9.69 13.58 -2.86
C LEU A 56 -8.36 14.01 -2.24
N TYR A 57 -8.33 15.24 -1.68
CA TYR A 57 -7.35 15.65 -0.70
C TYR A 57 -8.05 15.90 0.62
N GLU A 58 -7.46 15.47 1.74
CA GLU A 58 -7.95 15.76 3.09
C GLU A 58 -6.79 15.78 4.07
N ILE A 59 -6.61 16.95 4.70
CA ILE A 59 -5.49 17.20 5.62
C ILE A 59 -5.70 16.58 7.01
N ASP A 60 -6.97 16.35 7.42
CA ASP A 60 -7.31 15.78 8.71
C ASP A 60 -7.36 14.23 8.65
N PRO A 61 -6.36 13.50 9.20
CA PRO A 61 -6.35 12.05 9.14
C PRO A 61 -7.55 11.36 9.81
N SER A 62 -8.20 12.04 10.76
CA SER A 62 -9.38 11.50 11.45
C SER A 62 -10.59 11.28 10.52
N ARG A 63 -10.59 11.93 9.34
CA ARG A 63 -11.67 11.86 8.35
C ARG A 63 -11.43 10.84 7.25
N HIS A 64 -10.21 10.36 7.09
CA HIS A 64 -9.84 9.48 5.97
C HIS A 64 -10.67 8.19 5.91
N GLY A 65 -11.02 7.61 7.08
CA GLY A 65 -11.86 6.41 7.15
C GLY A 65 -13.25 6.58 6.55
N HIS A 66 -13.82 7.78 6.63
CA HIS A 66 -15.16 8.08 6.09
C HIS A 66 -15.14 8.35 4.59
N LEU A 67 -13.98 8.67 4.02
CA LEU A 67 -13.82 8.99 2.61
C LEU A 67 -13.62 7.77 1.72
N ALA A 68 -13.39 6.59 2.32
CA ALA A 68 -13.11 5.36 1.59
C ALA A 68 -14.16 5.00 0.52
N ASP A 69 -15.43 5.34 0.75
CA ASP A 69 -16.51 5.11 -0.21
C ASP A 69 -16.81 6.31 -1.14
N CYS A 70 -16.20 7.46 -0.87
CA CYS A 70 -16.41 8.67 -1.64
C CYS A 70 -15.56 8.71 -2.91
N GLY A 71 -14.27 8.43 -2.78
CA GLY A 71 -13.29 8.53 -3.86
C GLY A 71 -11.94 7.95 -3.44
N HIS A 72 -10.88 8.32 -4.15
CA HIS A 72 -9.52 7.94 -3.81
C HIS A 72 -8.79 9.11 -3.15
N LEU A 73 -8.31 8.91 -1.91
CA LEU A 73 -7.43 9.87 -1.26
C LEU A 73 -6.07 9.83 -1.98
N VAL A 74 -5.72 10.93 -2.66
CA VAL A 74 -4.48 11.02 -3.46
C VAL A 74 -3.40 11.88 -2.80
N GLY A 75 -3.74 12.66 -1.78
CA GLY A 75 -2.81 13.49 -1.04
C GLY A 75 -3.45 14.08 0.21
N LEU A 76 -2.63 14.74 1.04
CA LEU A 76 -3.05 15.37 2.29
C LEU A 76 -3.28 16.86 2.09
N ASP A 77 -2.25 17.61 1.73
CA ASP A 77 -2.34 19.05 1.49
C ASP A 77 -2.49 19.33 -0.01
N PHE A 78 -3.62 19.90 -0.38
CA PHE A 78 -3.90 20.23 -1.77
C PHE A 78 -2.94 21.28 -2.34
N LEU A 79 -2.50 22.24 -1.52
CA LEU A 79 -1.59 23.30 -1.97
C LEU A 79 -0.21 22.78 -2.36
N GLU A 80 0.14 21.56 -1.95
CA GLU A 80 1.36 20.87 -2.37
C GLU A 80 1.19 20.08 -3.69
N SER A 81 -0.03 20.01 -4.24
CA SER A 81 -0.29 19.28 -5.49
C SER A 81 0.52 19.87 -6.66
N LEU A 82 1.07 18.98 -7.50
CA LEU A 82 2.03 19.36 -8.53
C LEU A 82 1.36 19.71 -9.86
N ASP A 83 0.36 18.95 -10.25
CA ASP A 83 -0.30 19.06 -11.55
C ASP A 83 -1.76 18.57 -11.44
N LEU A 84 -2.66 19.30 -12.08
CA LEU A 84 -4.09 18.96 -12.14
C LEU A 84 -4.57 18.71 -13.57
N SER A 85 -3.66 18.50 -14.52
CA SER A 85 -4.00 18.35 -15.96
C SER A 85 -4.87 17.15 -16.28
N ILE A 86 -4.92 16.16 -15.38
CA ILE A 86 -5.74 14.96 -15.52
C ILE A 86 -7.21 15.17 -15.15
N TYR A 87 -7.53 16.25 -14.44
CA TYR A 87 -8.89 16.52 -13.99
C TYR A 87 -9.64 17.37 -15.01
N SER A 88 -10.89 17.02 -15.22
CA SER A 88 -11.83 17.82 -16.00
C SER A 88 -12.57 18.83 -15.14
N HIS A 89 -12.76 18.52 -13.84
CA HIS A 89 -13.52 19.34 -12.90
C HIS A 89 -12.87 19.35 -11.52
N VAL A 90 -12.94 20.49 -10.86
CA VAL A 90 -12.54 20.69 -9.47
C VAL A 90 -13.72 21.26 -8.70
N LEU A 91 -14.13 20.57 -7.64
CA LEU A 91 -15.26 20.95 -6.80
C LEU A 91 -14.76 21.13 -5.37
N MET A 92 -14.93 22.32 -4.77
CA MET A 92 -14.29 22.59 -3.49
C MET A 92 -15.10 23.48 -2.56
N ASN A 93 -15.01 23.18 -1.26
CA ASN A 93 -15.35 24.08 -0.15
C ASN A 93 -14.11 24.22 0.75
N PRO A 94 -13.11 25.00 0.34
CA PRO A 94 -11.84 25.10 1.06
C PRO A 94 -11.98 25.88 2.37
N PRO A 95 -11.00 25.77 3.30
CA PRO A 95 -10.97 26.61 4.49
C PRO A 95 -11.04 28.10 4.10
N PHE A 96 -11.98 28.85 4.65
CA PHE A 96 -12.27 30.24 4.22
C PHE A 96 -11.05 31.17 4.22
N ARG A 97 -10.11 30.97 5.16
CA ARG A 97 -8.88 31.78 5.21
C ARG A 97 -7.95 31.57 4.01
N GLN A 98 -7.97 30.38 3.43
CA GLN A 98 -7.10 29.99 2.30
C GLN A 98 -7.90 29.74 1.02
N GLY A 99 -9.20 30.04 1.02
CA GLY A 99 -10.09 29.70 -0.08
C GLY A 99 -9.65 30.30 -1.41
N VAL A 100 -9.24 31.56 -1.42
CA VAL A 100 -8.72 32.23 -2.62
C VAL A 100 -7.44 31.54 -3.15
N GLN A 101 -6.53 31.18 -2.24
CA GLN A 101 -5.30 30.49 -2.61
C GLN A 101 -5.58 29.12 -3.24
N HIS A 102 -6.54 28.37 -2.70
CA HIS A 102 -6.96 27.08 -3.25
C HIS A 102 -7.50 27.22 -4.68
N VAL A 103 -8.35 28.22 -4.94
CA VAL A 103 -8.90 28.45 -6.28
C VAL A 103 -7.81 28.89 -7.27
N LEU A 104 -6.92 29.79 -6.86
CA LEU A 104 -5.81 30.24 -7.70
C LEU A 104 -4.81 29.11 -7.99
N HIS A 105 -4.55 28.25 -6.99
CA HIS A 105 -3.72 27.06 -7.16
C HIS A 105 -4.36 26.10 -8.17
N ALA A 106 -5.66 25.77 -7.98
CA ALA A 106 -6.41 24.94 -8.93
C ALA A 106 -6.37 25.52 -10.34
N TRP A 107 -6.64 26.83 -10.48
CA TRP A 107 -6.58 27.50 -11.78
C TRP A 107 -5.20 27.40 -12.45
N THR A 108 -4.16 27.60 -11.68
CA THR A 108 -2.78 27.56 -12.22
C THR A 108 -2.42 26.17 -12.71
N LYS A 109 -2.75 25.11 -11.94
CA LYS A 109 -2.37 23.73 -12.19
C LYS A 109 -3.28 22.98 -13.16
N LEU A 110 -4.55 23.39 -13.29
CA LEU A 110 -5.49 22.80 -14.22
C LEU A 110 -5.07 23.13 -15.66
N PHE A 111 -5.06 22.13 -16.54
CA PHE A 111 -4.78 22.36 -17.96
C PHE A 111 -5.99 22.99 -18.67
N SER A 112 -7.14 22.35 -18.56
CA SER A 112 -8.44 22.82 -19.05
C SER A 112 -9.54 22.14 -18.25
N GLY A 113 -10.68 22.78 -18.05
CA GLY A 113 -11.81 22.23 -17.29
C GLY A 113 -12.56 23.29 -16.50
N GLU A 114 -13.35 22.85 -15.53
CA GLU A 114 -14.20 23.71 -14.73
C GLU A 114 -13.83 23.62 -13.24
N ILE A 115 -13.94 24.76 -12.55
CA ILE A 115 -13.75 24.87 -11.10
C ILE A 115 -15.04 25.44 -10.51
N ALA A 116 -15.61 24.77 -9.51
CA ALA A 116 -16.70 25.29 -8.70
C ALA A 116 -16.25 25.34 -7.23
N ALA A 117 -16.33 26.52 -6.61
CA ALA A 117 -15.80 26.76 -5.27
C ALA A 117 -16.76 27.59 -4.41
N VAL A 118 -16.83 27.25 -3.11
CA VAL A 118 -17.47 28.07 -2.08
C VAL A 118 -16.42 28.95 -1.43
N LEU A 119 -16.61 30.26 -1.47
CA LEU A 119 -15.68 31.22 -0.87
C LEU A 119 -16.47 32.20 0.05
N ASN A 120 -15.73 32.91 0.91
CA ASN A 120 -16.31 34.03 1.64
C ASN A 120 -16.69 35.15 0.65
N ALA A 121 -17.92 35.64 0.73
CA ALA A 121 -18.43 36.66 -0.18
C ALA A 121 -17.66 37.98 -0.09
N SER A 122 -17.18 38.38 1.09
CA SER A 122 -16.52 39.67 1.30
C SER A 122 -15.24 39.78 0.44
N GLY A 123 -14.36 38.76 0.41
CA GLY A 123 -13.14 38.80 -0.38
C GLY A 123 -13.38 38.74 -1.89
N VAL A 124 -14.57 38.32 -2.34
CA VAL A 124 -14.93 38.30 -3.78
C VAL A 124 -15.58 39.60 -4.20
N ARG A 125 -16.40 40.21 -3.32
CA ARG A 125 -17.07 41.51 -3.61
C ARG A 125 -16.13 42.70 -3.51
N GLU A 126 -15.32 42.73 -2.46
CA GLU A 126 -14.45 43.85 -2.13
C GLU A 126 -13.01 43.31 -1.96
N PRO A 127 -12.32 43.03 -3.07
CA PRO A 127 -10.96 42.52 -3.03
C PRO A 127 -10.02 43.49 -2.30
N ALA A 128 -9.35 43.01 -1.24
CA ALA A 128 -8.42 43.79 -0.43
C ALA A 128 -6.98 43.34 -0.59
N THR A 129 -6.76 42.13 -1.12
CA THR A 129 -5.43 41.53 -1.32
C THR A 129 -5.17 41.29 -2.81
N ARG A 130 -3.88 41.20 -3.18
CA ARG A 130 -3.46 40.87 -4.59
C ARG A 130 -4.08 39.56 -5.08
N ASP A 131 -4.21 38.58 -4.23
CA ASP A 131 -4.80 37.30 -4.62
C ASP A 131 -6.29 37.41 -4.87
N GLU A 132 -7.02 38.21 -4.06
CA GLU A 132 -8.45 38.49 -4.26
C GLU A 132 -8.68 39.33 -5.55
N GLU A 133 -7.83 40.32 -5.82
CA GLU A 133 -7.87 41.09 -7.08
C GLU A 133 -7.65 40.18 -8.30
N ARG A 134 -6.66 39.24 -8.18
CA ARG A 134 -6.40 38.25 -9.24
C ARG A 134 -7.59 37.31 -9.44
N LEU A 135 -8.21 36.86 -8.38
CA LEU A 135 -9.42 36.02 -8.45
C LEU A 135 -10.59 36.79 -9.08
N ALA A 136 -10.83 38.04 -8.68
CA ALA A 136 -11.86 38.88 -9.26
C ALA A 136 -11.71 39.07 -10.77
N LYS A 137 -10.47 39.28 -11.22
CA LYS A 137 -10.12 39.33 -12.64
C LYS A 137 -10.42 38.01 -13.37
N LEU A 138 -10.03 36.87 -12.77
CA LEU A 138 -10.32 35.55 -13.33
C LEU A 138 -11.84 35.29 -13.43
N ILE A 139 -12.62 35.69 -12.43
CA ILE A 139 -14.09 35.55 -12.46
C ILE A 139 -14.65 36.38 -13.61
N ALA A 140 -14.20 37.62 -13.78
CA ALA A 140 -14.68 38.50 -14.83
C ALA A 140 -14.33 37.99 -16.24
N GLU A 141 -13.19 37.40 -16.44
CA GLU A 141 -12.70 36.91 -17.75
C GLU A 141 -13.16 35.50 -18.09
N HIS A 142 -13.31 34.63 -17.08
CA HIS A 142 -13.41 33.19 -17.28
C HIS A 142 -14.54 32.52 -16.49
N GLY A 143 -15.39 33.28 -15.81
CA GLY A 143 -16.39 32.65 -14.97
C GLY A 143 -17.56 33.52 -14.56
N ARG A 144 -18.22 33.09 -13.50
CA ARG A 144 -19.35 33.80 -12.87
C ARG A 144 -19.36 33.55 -11.37
N VAL A 145 -20.07 34.39 -10.64
CA VAL A 145 -20.27 34.26 -9.20
C VAL A 145 -21.73 34.41 -8.85
N GLU A 146 -22.21 33.56 -7.95
CA GLU A 146 -23.54 33.67 -7.33
C GLU A 146 -23.33 33.84 -5.83
N TYR A 147 -24.14 34.73 -5.20
CA TYR A 147 -24.06 34.96 -3.76
C TYR A 147 -25.19 34.24 -3.04
N ALA A 148 -24.88 33.64 -1.90
CA ALA A 148 -25.87 32.97 -1.07
C ALA A 148 -25.76 33.44 0.38
N SER A 149 -26.76 34.16 0.82
CA SER A 149 -26.93 34.54 2.22
C SER A 149 -27.55 33.38 3.00
N GLU A 150 -27.23 33.28 4.29
CA GLU A 150 -27.80 32.26 5.20
C GLU A 150 -27.51 30.80 4.79
N ALA A 151 -26.55 30.58 3.89
CA ALA A 151 -26.26 29.26 3.33
C ALA A 151 -25.89 28.20 4.39
N PHE A 152 -25.34 28.62 5.53
CA PHE A 152 -25.01 27.79 6.68
C PHE A 152 -25.98 27.95 7.87
N LEU A 153 -27.12 28.57 7.70
CA LEU A 153 -28.18 28.70 8.72
C LEU A 153 -29.36 27.73 8.47
N SER A 154 -29.33 27.01 7.36
CA SER A 154 -30.32 26.00 6.99
C SER A 154 -30.52 24.95 8.10
N PRO A 155 -31.75 24.37 8.28
CA PRO A 155 -32.02 23.34 9.29
C PRO A 155 -31.08 22.11 9.19
N ASP A 156 -30.57 21.83 8.02
CA ASP A 156 -29.69 20.71 7.67
C ASP A 156 -28.19 21.00 7.95
N THR A 157 -27.86 22.14 8.52
CA THR A 157 -26.47 22.55 8.77
C THR A 157 -26.01 22.10 10.15
N LEU A 158 -24.95 21.30 10.20
CA LEU A 158 -24.35 20.79 11.45
C LEU A 158 -23.62 21.89 12.24
N ARG A 159 -23.07 22.89 11.57
CA ARG A 159 -22.34 24.02 12.20
C ARG A 159 -22.83 25.33 11.59
N LYS A 160 -23.64 26.08 12.35
CA LYS A 160 -24.26 27.32 11.90
C LYS A 160 -23.26 28.47 11.90
N THR A 161 -23.20 29.22 10.81
CA THR A 161 -22.46 30.49 10.71
C THR A 161 -23.26 31.45 9.82
N ASP A 162 -23.32 32.72 10.25
CA ASP A 162 -23.97 33.79 9.51
C ASP A 162 -22.98 34.48 8.56
N VAL A 163 -22.34 33.68 7.70
CA VAL A 163 -21.39 34.17 6.70
C VAL A 163 -22.03 34.03 5.33
N GLU A 164 -22.15 35.16 4.62
CA GLU A 164 -22.53 35.15 3.22
C GLU A 164 -21.40 34.51 2.39
N VAL A 165 -21.75 33.61 1.50
CA VAL A 165 -20.79 32.91 0.64
C VAL A 165 -20.97 33.28 -0.83
N ALA A 166 -19.88 33.24 -1.55
CA ALA A 166 -19.78 33.34 -3.00
C ALA A 166 -19.59 31.96 -3.60
N LEU A 167 -20.49 31.55 -4.47
CA LEU A 167 -20.38 30.36 -5.30
C LEU A 167 -19.70 30.77 -6.60
N VAL A 168 -18.43 30.48 -6.72
CA VAL A 168 -17.59 30.87 -7.85
C VAL A 168 -17.52 29.72 -8.83
N HIS A 169 -17.79 29.97 -10.10
CA HIS A 169 -17.55 29.06 -11.21
C HIS A 169 -16.54 29.69 -12.18
N LEU A 170 -15.53 28.90 -12.50
CA LEU A 170 -14.50 29.26 -13.48
C LEU A 170 -14.40 28.17 -14.54
N ARG A 171 -14.25 28.56 -15.80
CA ARG A 171 -14.03 27.65 -16.93
C ARG A 171 -12.75 27.99 -17.66
N LYS A 172 -11.78 27.08 -17.58
CA LYS A 172 -10.49 27.19 -18.26
C LYS A 172 -10.53 26.45 -19.58
N GLN A 173 -10.46 27.20 -20.66
CA GLN A 173 -10.37 26.65 -22.02
C GLN A 173 -9.07 27.11 -22.65
N LYS A 174 -8.45 26.24 -23.42
CA LYS A 174 -7.32 26.63 -24.25
C LYS A 174 -7.85 27.30 -25.51
N SER A 175 -7.26 28.44 -25.84
CA SER A 175 -7.67 29.20 -27.01
C SER A 175 -7.50 28.39 -28.32
N ALA A 176 -8.21 28.77 -29.34
CA ALA A 176 -8.00 28.22 -30.68
C ALA A 176 -6.55 28.36 -31.12
N GLU A 177 -5.88 29.49 -30.79
CA GLU A 177 -4.48 29.77 -31.05
C GLU A 177 -3.55 28.78 -30.33
N PHE A 178 -3.84 28.35 -29.10
CA PHE A 178 -3.07 27.30 -28.43
C PHE A 178 -3.11 26.00 -29.21
N TRP A 179 -4.27 25.65 -29.79
CA TRP A 179 -4.43 24.40 -30.55
C TRP A 179 -3.93 24.56 -32.00
N SER A 180 -4.13 25.73 -32.59
CA SER A 180 -3.69 26.01 -33.96
C SER A 180 -2.24 26.46 -34.01
N GLY A 181 -1.58 26.67 -32.84
CA GLY A 181 -0.27 27.27 -32.67
C GLY A 181 0.17 27.83 -33.98
N SER A 182 0.31 29.12 -34.20
CA SER A 182 0.24 29.70 -35.52
C SER A 182 0.79 28.76 -36.63
N ILE A 183 -0.08 28.21 -37.46
CA ILE A 183 0.38 27.52 -38.70
C ILE A 183 1.34 28.44 -39.43
N LEU A 184 1.12 29.74 -39.32
CA LEU A 184 1.99 30.79 -39.87
C LEU A 184 3.30 30.91 -39.09
N ASP A 185 3.38 30.68 -37.79
CA ASP A 185 4.66 30.63 -37.05
C ASP A 185 5.39 29.29 -37.27
N ALA A 186 4.67 28.18 -37.48
CA ALA A 186 5.26 26.93 -37.97
C ALA A 186 5.60 26.94 -39.47
N LEU A 187 4.98 27.83 -40.22
CA LEU A 187 5.28 28.13 -41.63
C LEU A 187 6.16 29.37 -41.79
N GLY A 188 6.62 29.96 -40.69
CA GLY A 188 7.72 30.95 -40.69
C GLY A 188 9.00 30.25 -41.14
N VAL A 189 9.05 30.06 -42.43
CA VAL A 189 9.90 29.14 -43.19
C VAL A 189 11.37 29.63 -43.26
N ASP A 190 11.67 30.78 -42.69
CA ASP A 190 12.99 31.37 -42.87
C ASP A 190 14.05 30.93 -41.86
N ASP A 191 13.63 30.28 -40.74
CA ASP A 191 14.58 29.86 -39.68
C ASP A 191 14.84 28.34 -39.60
N LEU A 192 14.25 27.54 -40.50
CA LEU A 192 14.38 26.06 -40.43
C LEU A 192 15.66 25.51 -41.10
N ALA A 193 16.54 26.33 -41.59
CA ALA A 193 17.72 25.86 -42.32
C ALA A 193 18.97 25.61 -41.45
N GLU A 194 19.02 26.07 -40.19
CA GLU A 194 20.27 26.01 -39.42
C GLU A 194 20.28 25.05 -38.22
N ASP A 195 19.16 24.41 -37.81
CA ASP A 195 19.16 23.63 -36.57
C ASP A 195 18.89 22.11 -36.73
N GLN A 196 19.10 21.56 -37.95
CA GLN A 196 18.99 20.10 -38.17
C GLN A 196 20.20 19.30 -37.68
N THR A 197 21.23 19.92 -37.10
CA THR A 197 22.44 19.23 -36.66
C THR A 197 22.52 18.96 -35.16
N GLN A 198 21.49 19.26 -34.37
CA GLN A 198 21.52 19.03 -32.91
C GLN A 198 20.55 17.97 -32.39
N PHE A 199 19.89 17.20 -33.22
CA PHE A 199 19.34 15.91 -32.81
C PHE A 199 20.40 14.80 -32.87
N ALA A 200 21.60 15.07 -32.33
CA ALA A 200 22.48 14.00 -31.92
C ALA A 200 21.75 13.27 -30.80
N GLU A 201 21.47 11.99 -31.03
CA GLU A 201 21.02 11.03 -30.05
C GLU A 201 21.79 11.19 -28.74
N ARG A 202 21.31 12.07 -27.86
CA ARG A 202 21.69 11.98 -26.46
C ARG A 202 20.95 10.74 -25.94
N GLU A 203 21.68 9.65 -25.80
CA GLU A 203 21.21 8.54 -24.99
C GLU A 203 20.61 9.12 -23.72
N PRO A 204 19.37 8.75 -23.36
CA PRO A 204 18.81 9.17 -22.09
C PRO A 204 19.82 8.77 -21.01
N PRO A 205 20.13 9.63 -20.03
CA PRO A 205 21.10 9.30 -19.01
C PRO A 205 20.74 7.95 -18.42
N SER A 206 21.66 6.99 -18.57
CA SER A 206 21.49 5.63 -18.08
C SER A 206 21.10 5.69 -16.60
N PRO A 207 20.03 5.00 -16.17
CA PRO A 207 19.63 4.97 -14.76
C PRO A 207 20.70 4.43 -13.82
N GLN A 208 21.77 3.83 -14.37
CA GLN A 208 22.88 3.23 -13.61
C GLN A 208 23.78 4.24 -12.88
N GLY A 209 23.61 5.54 -13.09
CA GLY A 209 24.35 6.58 -12.35
C GLY A 209 23.62 7.14 -11.12
N MET A 210 22.38 6.74 -10.85
CA MET A 210 21.68 7.13 -9.64
C MET A 210 21.98 6.15 -8.51
N VAL A 211 23.19 6.24 -7.96
CA VAL A 211 23.53 5.59 -6.69
C VAL A 211 22.69 6.23 -5.60
N LEU A 212 21.90 5.41 -4.96
CA LEU A 212 20.94 5.75 -3.94
C LEU A 212 21.65 6.04 -2.60
N SER A 213 22.15 7.25 -2.41
CA SER A 213 22.62 7.80 -1.12
C SER A 213 21.61 8.82 -0.58
N GLN A 214 21.86 9.40 0.58
CA GLN A 214 21.00 10.44 1.16
C GLN A 214 20.57 11.46 0.11
N GLY A 215 19.26 11.51 -0.19
CA GLY A 215 18.71 12.34 -1.28
C GLY A 215 17.97 11.58 -2.41
N GLN A 216 17.82 10.26 -2.26
CA GLN A 216 17.14 9.41 -3.28
C GLN A 216 15.70 9.80 -3.54
N ILE A 217 14.91 9.99 -2.48
CA ILE A 217 13.49 10.31 -2.61
C ILE A 217 13.30 11.63 -3.35
N PRO A 218 13.98 12.74 -2.99
CA PRO A 218 13.92 13.96 -3.79
C PRO A 218 14.37 13.78 -5.24
N ALA A 219 15.37 12.94 -5.51
CA ALA A 219 15.81 12.67 -6.88
C ALA A 219 14.75 11.90 -7.68
N MET A 220 14.10 10.89 -7.07
CA MET A 220 13.01 10.14 -7.68
C MET A 220 11.80 11.04 -7.98
N VAL A 221 11.44 11.93 -7.06
CA VAL A 221 10.34 12.89 -7.26
C VAL A 221 10.68 13.87 -8.40
N ARG A 222 11.93 14.37 -8.49
CA ARG A 222 12.35 15.22 -9.62
C ARG A 222 12.29 14.47 -10.95
N ALA A 223 12.79 13.23 -11.01
CA ALA A 223 12.74 12.41 -12.20
C ALA A 223 11.29 12.11 -12.64
N TYR A 224 10.42 11.81 -11.69
CA TYR A 224 8.99 11.63 -11.95
C TYR A 224 8.35 12.88 -12.54
N ARG A 225 8.62 14.06 -11.95
CA ARG A 225 8.10 15.34 -12.45
C ARG A 225 8.57 15.60 -13.89
N ALA A 226 9.85 15.41 -14.16
CA ALA A 226 10.40 15.60 -15.51
C ALA A 226 9.77 14.62 -16.52
N ALA A 227 9.62 13.35 -16.15
CA ALA A 227 8.99 12.35 -16.99
C ALA A 227 7.52 12.69 -17.29
N TRP A 228 6.78 13.17 -16.27
CA TRP A 228 5.39 13.58 -16.45
C TRP A 228 5.27 14.80 -17.37
N GLU A 229 6.06 15.87 -17.15
CA GLU A 229 6.02 17.08 -17.99
C GLU A 229 6.34 16.75 -19.45
N ALA A 230 7.40 16.00 -19.71
CA ALA A 230 7.76 15.58 -21.07
C ALA A 230 6.66 14.73 -21.74
N THR A 231 6.04 13.82 -20.96
CA THR A 231 4.94 12.98 -21.49
C THR A 231 3.70 13.81 -21.77
N LYS A 232 3.36 14.75 -20.89
CA LYS A 232 2.24 15.68 -21.06
C LYS A 232 2.41 16.53 -22.34
N GLU A 233 3.59 17.10 -22.53
CA GLU A 233 3.92 17.86 -23.75
C GLU A 233 3.79 17.00 -25.01
N SER A 234 4.32 15.78 -24.98
CA SER A 234 4.21 14.83 -26.09
C SER A 234 2.75 14.52 -26.44
N ILE A 235 1.90 14.24 -25.46
CA ILE A 235 0.47 13.97 -25.68
C ILE A 235 -0.23 15.19 -26.28
N ILE A 236 0.05 16.39 -25.76
CA ILE A 236 -0.52 17.63 -26.28
C ILE A 236 -0.08 17.85 -27.73
N ALA A 237 1.20 17.62 -28.04
CA ALA A 237 1.72 17.73 -29.41
C ALA A 237 1.06 16.74 -30.36
N GLN A 238 0.84 15.48 -29.93
CA GLN A 238 0.12 14.46 -30.71
C GLN A 238 -1.33 14.89 -30.99
N HIS A 239 -2.02 15.44 -29.99
CA HIS A 239 -3.39 15.95 -30.17
C HIS A 239 -3.44 17.17 -31.11
N ARG A 240 -2.42 18.06 -31.08
CA ARG A 240 -2.30 19.14 -32.07
C ARG A 240 -2.10 18.57 -33.47
N ALA A 241 -1.13 17.66 -33.63
CA ALA A 241 -0.86 17.03 -34.91
C ALA A 241 -2.10 16.37 -35.53
N ALA A 242 -2.87 15.64 -34.70
CA ALA A 242 -4.10 15.01 -35.15
C ALA A 242 -5.17 16.00 -35.66
N ARG A 243 -5.27 17.17 -35.02
CA ARG A 243 -6.20 18.23 -35.51
C ARG A 243 -5.80 18.75 -36.86
N TYR A 244 -4.49 18.94 -37.11
CA TYR A 244 -4.01 19.37 -38.43
C TYR A 244 -4.26 18.26 -39.46
N THR A 245 -3.97 17.02 -39.12
CA THR A 245 -4.21 15.89 -40.03
C THR A 245 -5.68 15.76 -40.38
N SER A 246 -6.59 15.86 -39.39
CA SER A 246 -8.04 15.80 -39.65
C SER A 246 -8.54 16.90 -40.59
N PHE A 247 -7.94 18.09 -40.54
CA PHE A 247 -8.29 19.15 -41.47
C PHE A 247 -7.99 18.74 -42.91
N PHE A 248 -6.83 18.15 -43.18
CA PHE A 248 -6.47 17.67 -44.52
C PHE A 248 -7.32 16.49 -44.95
N GLU A 249 -7.59 15.53 -44.05
CA GLU A 249 -8.46 14.36 -44.31
C GLU A 249 -9.87 14.79 -44.67
N ASP A 250 -10.43 15.80 -43.99
CA ASP A 250 -11.76 16.35 -44.30
C ASP A 250 -11.77 17.02 -45.70
N GLN A 251 -10.70 17.69 -46.10
CA GLN A 251 -10.59 18.29 -47.45
C GLN A 251 -10.48 17.18 -48.52
N VAL A 252 -9.63 16.17 -48.29
CA VAL A 252 -9.46 15.07 -49.25
C VAL A 252 -10.74 14.25 -49.36
N SER A 253 -11.44 13.97 -48.24
CA SER A 253 -12.73 13.26 -48.24
C SER A 253 -13.80 14.01 -49.04
N ARG A 254 -13.83 15.36 -48.93
CA ARG A 254 -14.73 16.20 -49.75
C ARG A 254 -14.43 16.15 -51.25
N ILE A 255 -13.15 16.14 -51.60
CA ILE A 255 -12.72 16.10 -53.01
C ILE A 255 -12.97 14.74 -53.65
N LEU A 256 -12.65 13.68 -52.93
CA LEU A 256 -12.74 12.32 -53.45
C LEU A 256 -14.12 11.69 -53.25
N ASN A 257 -15.03 12.35 -52.58
CA ASN A 257 -16.35 11.82 -52.18
C ASN A 257 -16.28 10.40 -51.59
N GLN A 258 -15.16 10.11 -50.91
CA GLN A 258 -14.87 8.83 -50.22
C GLN A 258 -14.44 9.11 -48.79
N ASP A 259 -14.87 8.23 -47.87
CA ASP A 259 -14.43 8.31 -46.46
C ASP A 259 -12.98 7.80 -46.33
N VAL A 260 -11.99 8.72 -46.40
CA VAL A 260 -10.57 8.42 -46.26
C VAL A 260 -10.17 8.19 -44.79
N ARG A 261 -11.06 8.45 -43.84
CA ARG A 261 -10.80 8.34 -42.39
C ARG A 261 -10.39 6.93 -41.93
N SER A 262 -10.64 5.90 -42.74
CA SER A 262 -10.30 4.51 -42.37
C SER A 262 -8.82 4.17 -42.50
N PHE A 263 -8.04 4.91 -43.29
CA PHE A 263 -6.63 4.60 -43.59
C PHE A 263 -5.60 5.13 -42.57
N MET A 264 -5.94 6.16 -41.78
CA MET A 264 -5.00 6.82 -40.87
C MET A 264 -5.45 6.86 -39.40
N LYS A 265 -6.53 6.17 -39.04
CA LYS A 265 -7.07 6.16 -37.69
C LYS A 265 -6.19 5.40 -36.71
N LYS A 266 -5.21 6.07 -36.15
CA LYS A 266 -4.91 5.91 -34.73
C LYS A 266 -5.96 6.75 -33.99
N GLU A 267 -7.02 6.12 -33.46
CA GLU A 267 -8.03 6.84 -32.69
C GLU A 267 -7.34 7.54 -31.51
N ILE A 268 -7.14 8.84 -31.66
CA ILE A 268 -6.72 9.66 -30.53
C ILE A 268 -7.96 9.86 -29.69
N GLY A 269 -7.95 9.35 -28.49
CA GLY A 269 -9.02 9.47 -27.53
C GLY A 269 -9.21 10.93 -27.07
N PRO A 270 -10.18 11.22 -26.21
CA PRO A 270 -10.27 12.53 -25.58
C PRO A 270 -8.98 12.83 -24.81
N LEU A 271 -8.44 14.04 -24.97
CA LEU A 271 -7.16 14.47 -24.38
C LEU A 271 -7.01 14.11 -22.89
N HIS A 272 -8.06 14.37 -22.08
CA HIS A 272 -8.03 14.04 -20.65
C HIS A 272 -7.87 12.54 -20.38
N ARG A 273 -8.45 11.67 -21.21
CA ARG A 273 -8.31 10.22 -21.08
C ARG A 273 -6.87 9.78 -21.34
N ASP A 274 -6.24 10.34 -22.36
CA ASP A 274 -4.86 10.02 -22.72
C ASP A 274 -3.90 10.52 -21.63
N LEU A 275 -4.11 11.74 -21.12
CA LEU A 275 -3.37 12.28 -19.99
C LEU A 275 -3.55 11.42 -18.73
N GLN A 276 -4.78 11.03 -18.39
CA GLN A 276 -5.07 10.17 -17.23
C GLN A 276 -4.36 8.82 -17.34
N SER A 277 -4.44 8.18 -18.51
CA SER A 277 -3.80 6.88 -18.74
C SER A 277 -2.28 6.95 -18.60
N ALA A 278 -1.66 7.97 -19.19
CA ALA A 278 -0.23 8.18 -19.11
C ALA A 278 0.23 8.52 -17.68
N TYR A 279 -0.48 9.43 -17.01
CA TYR A 279 -0.21 9.81 -15.63
C TYR A 279 -0.25 8.59 -14.70
N ALA A 280 -1.30 7.77 -14.79
CA ALA A 280 -1.44 6.58 -13.97
C ALA A 280 -0.29 5.59 -14.20
N LYS A 281 0.13 5.39 -15.46
CA LYS A 281 1.27 4.51 -15.80
C LYS A 281 2.58 5.01 -15.19
N ILE A 282 2.92 6.30 -15.36
CA ILE A 282 4.15 6.89 -14.85
C ILE A 282 4.15 6.86 -13.32
N ARG A 283 3.03 7.26 -12.70
CA ARG A 283 2.88 7.25 -11.25
C ARG A 283 3.04 5.85 -10.66
N ASN A 284 2.37 4.85 -11.22
CA ASN A 284 2.51 3.47 -10.78
C ASN A 284 3.96 2.96 -10.94
N SER A 285 4.61 3.29 -12.05
CA SER A 285 6.02 2.94 -12.26
C SER A 285 6.94 3.59 -11.23
N ALA A 286 6.72 4.86 -10.90
CA ALA A 286 7.47 5.57 -9.88
C ALA A 286 7.28 4.96 -8.48
N TRP A 287 6.05 4.65 -8.10
CA TRP A 287 5.76 3.97 -6.85
C TRP A 287 6.37 2.56 -6.79
N MET A 288 6.31 1.79 -7.89
CA MET A 288 6.97 0.49 -7.97
C MET A 288 8.49 0.61 -7.85
N ALA A 289 9.09 1.69 -8.33
CA ALA A 289 10.51 1.96 -8.15
C ALA A 289 10.85 2.16 -6.65
N VAL A 290 10.03 2.87 -5.87
CA VAL A 290 10.22 3.00 -4.40
C VAL A 290 10.24 1.65 -3.73
N LEU A 291 9.33 0.74 -4.07
CA LEU A 291 9.30 -0.61 -3.52
C LEU A 291 10.50 -1.46 -3.92
N ASN A 292 11.02 -1.27 -5.14
CA ASN A 292 12.14 -2.07 -5.64
C ASN A 292 13.50 -1.57 -5.15
N THR A 293 13.63 -0.26 -4.91
CA THR A 293 14.89 0.36 -4.45
C THR A 293 15.11 0.19 -2.95
N SER A 294 14.04 0.08 -2.17
CA SER A 294 14.18 -0.33 -0.79
C SER A 294 14.55 -1.82 -0.77
N ASP A 295 15.56 -2.23 -0.03
CA ASP A 295 15.93 -3.65 0.23
C ASP A 295 14.79 -4.47 0.84
N PHE A 296 13.69 -3.83 1.05
CA PHE A 296 12.41 -4.23 1.57
C PHE A 296 11.92 -5.59 1.04
N ARG A 297 11.92 -5.79 -0.30
CA ARG A 297 11.47 -7.05 -0.89
C ARG A 297 12.36 -8.25 -0.56
N LYS A 298 13.64 -8.02 -0.28
CA LYS A 298 14.59 -9.09 0.01
C LYS A 298 14.29 -9.78 1.34
N TYR A 299 13.74 -9.05 2.30
CA TYR A 299 13.49 -9.54 3.66
C TYR A 299 12.08 -10.12 3.86
N LEU A 300 11.16 -9.89 2.94
CA LEU A 300 9.80 -10.39 3.04
C LEU A 300 9.63 -11.78 2.41
N THR A 301 8.86 -12.65 3.08
CA THR A 301 8.36 -13.89 2.47
C THR A 301 7.46 -13.59 1.28
N ARG A 302 7.25 -14.55 0.38
CA ARG A 302 6.41 -14.37 -0.80
C ARG A 302 4.98 -13.94 -0.45
N LYS A 303 4.41 -14.52 0.61
CA LYS A 303 3.07 -14.17 1.08
C LYS A 303 3.02 -12.74 1.61
N ALA A 304 3.98 -12.35 2.46
CA ALA A 304 4.09 -10.99 2.97
C ALA A 304 4.31 -9.97 1.83
N GLN A 305 5.09 -10.32 0.79
CA GLN A 305 5.22 -9.48 -0.40
C GLN A 305 3.89 -9.27 -1.12
N SER A 306 3.07 -10.33 -1.26
CA SER A 306 1.76 -10.24 -1.91
C SER A 306 0.78 -9.39 -1.10
N GLU A 307 0.78 -9.52 0.23
CA GLU A 307 -0.06 -8.73 1.14
C GLU A 307 0.32 -7.26 1.11
N VAL A 308 1.61 -6.96 1.19
CA VAL A 308 2.12 -5.58 1.06
C VAL A 308 1.82 -5.00 -0.32
N LEU A 309 1.90 -5.79 -1.40
CA LEU A 309 1.54 -5.33 -2.74
C LEU A 309 0.03 -5.07 -2.89
N ALA A 310 -0.83 -5.82 -2.21
CA ALA A 310 -2.28 -5.56 -2.18
C ALA A 310 -2.60 -4.23 -1.45
N ASP A 311 -1.99 -4.00 -0.29
CA ASP A 311 -2.08 -2.72 0.42
C ASP A 311 -1.50 -1.57 -0.43
N PHE A 312 -0.44 -1.85 -1.19
CA PHE A 312 0.24 -0.90 -2.04
C PHE A 312 -0.61 -0.44 -3.24
N GLU A 313 -1.60 -1.20 -3.69
CA GLU A 313 -2.49 -0.75 -4.76
C GLU A 313 -3.21 0.55 -4.40
N GLN A 314 -3.59 0.72 -3.13
CA GLN A 314 -4.17 1.98 -2.65
C GLN A 314 -3.12 3.10 -2.60
N VAL A 315 -1.91 2.79 -2.12
CA VAL A 315 -0.81 3.75 -2.04
C VAL A 315 -0.36 4.23 -3.41
N SER A 316 -0.34 3.34 -4.41
CA SER A 316 0.05 3.69 -5.78
C SER A 316 -0.88 4.69 -6.46
N ARG A 317 -2.07 4.92 -5.90
CA ARG A 317 -3.03 5.95 -6.36
C ARG A 317 -2.75 7.33 -5.77
N MET A 318 -1.98 7.40 -4.67
CA MET A 318 -1.56 8.68 -4.09
C MET A 318 -0.61 9.42 -5.05
N GLU A 319 -0.62 10.74 -4.96
CA GLU A 319 0.35 11.57 -5.69
C GLU A 319 1.77 11.18 -5.32
N PHE A 320 2.66 11.09 -6.31
CA PHE A 320 4.06 10.75 -6.10
C PHE A 320 4.83 11.98 -5.62
N SER A 321 4.77 12.23 -4.32
CA SER A 321 5.40 13.37 -3.63
C SER A 321 6.24 12.89 -2.46
N GLU A 322 7.20 13.72 -2.05
CA GLU A 322 8.08 13.40 -0.91
C GLU A 322 7.28 13.09 0.38
N PRO A 323 6.29 13.92 0.79
CA PRO A 323 5.50 13.63 1.99
C PRO A 323 4.77 12.29 1.92
N ASN A 324 4.17 11.95 0.78
CA ASN A 324 3.45 10.70 0.61
C ASN A 324 4.39 9.48 0.65
N ILE A 325 5.60 9.60 0.06
CA ILE A 325 6.61 8.54 0.11
C ILE A 325 7.11 8.34 1.54
N TYR A 326 7.43 9.42 2.25
CA TYR A 326 7.86 9.32 3.65
C TYR A 326 6.73 8.77 4.54
N GLY A 327 5.49 9.22 4.35
CA GLY A 327 4.32 8.70 5.08
C GLY A 327 4.13 7.20 4.88
N PHE A 328 4.27 6.72 3.64
CA PHE A 328 4.23 5.29 3.32
C PHE A 328 5.35 4.51 4.03
N LEU A 329 6.60 4.96 3.93
CA LEU A 329 7.75 4.30 4.55
C LEU A 329 7.62 4.29 6.08
N GLN A 330 7.13 5.37 6.69
CA GLN A 330 6.88 5.45 8.12
C GLN A 330 5.76 4.50 8.56
N GLY A 331 4.64 4.47 7.82
CA GLY A 331 3.53 3.56 8.08
C GLY A 331 3.96 2.09 8.00
N PHE A 332 4.84 1.78 7.05
CA PHE A 332 5.43 0.46 6.94
C PHE A 332 6.36 0.14 8.14
N ALA A 333 7.24 1.06 8.51
CA ALA A 333 8.16 0.87 9.64
C ALA A 333 7.39 0.62 10.96
N LEU A 334 6.26 1.29 11.16
CA LEU A 334 5.39 1.07 12.33
C LEU A 334 4.74 -0.33 12.36
N ARG A 335 4.50 -0.93 11.20
CA ARG A 335 3.90 -2.27 11.07
C ARG A 335 4.92 -3.39 10.92
N GLN A 336 6.22 -3.06 10.89
CA GLN A 336 7.28 -4.02 10.61
C GLN A 336 7.29 -5.19 11.60
N ASP A 337 7.10 -4.95 12.88
CA ASP A 337 7.07 -6.00 13.90
C ASP A 337 5.87 -6.94 13.71
N GLU A 338 4.71 -6.41 13.34
CA GLU A 338 3.52 -7.20 13.03
C GLU A 338 3.74 -8.05 11.78
N ILE A 339 4.29 -7.47 10.71
CA ILE A 339 4.62 -8.18 9.46
C ILE A 339 5.64 -9.28 9.73
N ASN A 340 6.69 -8.99 10.50
CA ASN A 340 7.70 -9.96 10.89
C ASN A 340 7.09 -11.12 11.68
N ALA A 341 6.24 -10.85 12.67
CA ALA A 341 5.55 -11.88 13.44
C ALA A 341 4.62 -12.72 12.55
N GLN A 342 3.89 -12.09 11.63
CA GLN A 342 3.03 -12.79 10.68
C GLN A 342 3.83 -13.71 9.76
N MET A 343 4.98 -13.27 9.24
CA MET A 343 5.87 -14.12 8.41
C MET A 343 6.34 -15.37 9.17
N VAL A 344 6.68 -15.22 10.46
CA VAL A 344 7.03 -16.37 11.32
C VAL A 344 5.84 -17.30 11.48
N CYS A 345 4.63 -16.76 11.70
CA CYS A 345 3.39 -17.53 11.79
C CYS A 345 3.08 -18.29 10.50
N ASP A 346 3.30 -17.68 9.34
CA ASP A 346 3.05 -18.31 8.05
C ASP A 346 3.98 -19.51 7.81
N LEU A 347 5.27 -19.38 8.15
CA LEU A 347 6.20 -20.51 8.11
C LEU A 347 5.80 -21.60 9.12
N PHE A 348 5.41 -21.22 10.32
CA PHE A 348 4.93 -22.16 11.34
C PHE A 348 3.75 -22.96 10.81
N ASP A 349 2.74 -22.31 10.24
CA ASP A 349 1.56 -22.95 9.67
C ASP A 349 1.92 -23.91 8.54
N GLN A 350 2.82 -23.50 7.67
CA GLN A 350 3.31 -24.34 6.57
C GLN A 350 3.97 -25.62 7.11
N ILE A 351 4.76 -25.52 8.17
CA ILE A 351 5.43 -26.67 8.80
C ILE A 351 4.41 -27.59 9.48
N VAL A 352 3.49 -27.05 10.25
CA VAL A 352 2.46 -27.83 10.97
C VAL A 352 1.50 -28.48 9.97
N TYR A 353 1.10 -27.76 8.91
CA TYR A 353 0.25 -28.30 7.85
C TYR A 353 0.91 -29.46 7.09
N ALA A 354 2.21 -29.40 6.87
CA ALA A 354 2.94 -30.41 6.09
C ALA A 354 2.94 -31.81 6.75
N ASN A 355 2.98 -31.87 8.09
CA ASN A 355 2.98 -33.13 8.83
C ASN A 355 2.51 -32.89 10.28
N SER A 356 1.51 -33.65 10.73
CA SER A 356 0.97 -33.56 12.09
C SER A 356 2.01 -33.88 13.19
N GLU A 357 3.02 -34.71 12.90
CA GLU A 357 4.11 -35.00 13.84
C GLU A 357 5.01 -33.79 14.12
N ASN A 358 4.94 -32.73 13.30
CA ASN A 358 5.69 -31.50 13.52
C ASN A 358 5.15 -30.67 14.68
N CYS A 359 3.92 -30.93 15.12
CA CYS A 359 3.19 -30.12 16.07
C CYS A 359 3.14 -30.74 17.46
N LEU A 360 3.32 -29.91 18.47
CA LEU A 360 3.02 -30.18 19.86
C LEU A 360 1.87 -29.32 20.32
N PHE A 361 0.98 -29.87 21.14
CA PHE A 361 -0.15 -29.17 21.74
C PHE A 361 0.11 -28.82 23.18
N TYR A 362 -0.30 -27.61 23.59
CA TYR A 362 -0.21 -27.17 24.98
C TYR A 362 -1.39 -26.26 25.33
N ARG A 363 -1.63 -26.06 26.63
CA ARG A 363 -2.61 -25.12 27.14
C ARG A 363 -1.97 -24.22 28.18
N TRP A 364 -2.27 -22.93 28.10
CA TRP A 364 -1.82 -21.95 29.07
C TRP A 364 -2.89 -21.81 30.20
N LYS A 365 -2.57 -22.21 31.44
CA LYS A 365 -3.53 -22.19 32.54
C LYS A 365 -3.97 -20.81 33.04
N SER A 366 -3.10 -19.79 32.90
CA SER A 366 -3.41 -18.43 33.36
C SER A 366 -4.28 -17.63 32.39
N ASN A 367 -4.56 -18.16 31.21
CA ASN A 367 -5.41 -17.50 30.23
C ASN A 367 -6.87 -17.86 30.49
N ALA A 368 -7.69 -16.88 30.84
CA ALA A 368 -9.12 -17.06 31.10
C ALA A 368 -9.91 -17.70 29.94
N LYS A 369 -9.34 -17.72 28.74
CA LYS A 369 -9.96 -18.29 27.53
C LYS A 369 -9.56 -19.75 27.27
N HIS A 370 -8.66 -20.34 28.04
CA HIS A 370 -8.20 -21.73 27.92
C HIS A 370 -7.92 -22.21 26.47
N GLN A 371 -7.34 -21.35 25.65
CA GLN A 371 -7.05 -21.69 24.26
C GLN A 371 -5.92 -22.72 24.21
N ILE A 372 -6.10 -23.73 23.34
CA ILE A 372 -5.02 -24.64 23.02
C ILE A 372 -4.05 -23.93 22.09
N GLY A 373 -2.78 -23.90 22.46
CA GLY A 373 -1.67 -23.47 21.65
C GLY A 373 -0.97 -24.63 20.97
N MET A 374 -0.20 -24.29 19.93
CA MET A 374 0.63 -25.22 19.18
C MET A 374 2.08 -24.77 19.21
N ALA A 375 3.02 -25.72 19.19
CA ALA A 375 4.45 -25.46 19.10
C ALA A 375 5.10 -26.46 18.13
N LEU A 376 6.17 -26.03 17.46
CA LEU A 376 6.97 -26.91 16.63
C LEU A 376 7.84 -27.83 17.50
N GLN A 377 8.06 -29.05 17.01
CA GLN A 377 9.02 -29.99 17.57
C GLN A 377 10.45 -29.44 17.52
N ARG A 378 11.17 -29.51 18.65
CA ARG A 378 12.55 -28.98 18.75
C ARG A 378 13.59 -29.81 17.99
N LYS A 379 13.38 -31.11 17.90
CA LYS A 379 14.40 -32.05 17.39
C LYS A 379 14.36 -32.22 15.88
N ARG A 380 13.17 -32.17 15.29
CA ARG A 380 12.97 -32.44 13.88
C ARG A 380 11.62 -31.92 13.42
N PHE A 381 11.57 -31.37 12.23
CA PHE A 381 10.31 -31.17 11.51
C PHE A 381 10.46 -31.65 10.06
N ILE A 382 9.31 -31.97 9.44
CA ILE A 382 9.23 -32.59 8.12
C ILE A 382 8.43 -31.66 7.21
N LEU A 383 8.99 -31.38 6.02
CA LEU A 383 8.26 -30.70 4.96
C LEU A 383 8.10 -31.58 3.74
N SER A 384 6.93 -31.50 3.09
CA SER A 384 6.61 -32.18 1.84
C SER A 384 6.71 -31.25 0.63
N GLY A 385 6.62 -31.82 -0.57
CA GLY A 385 6.68 -31.08 -1.84
C GLY A 385 8.09 -30.88 -2.37
N PHE A 386 9.03 -31.76 -2.03
CA PHE A 386 10.40 -31.77 -2.51
C PHE A 386 10.63 -32.91 -3.52
N SER A 387 9.74 -33.04 -4.49
CA SER A 387 9.89 -34.01 -5.57
C SER A 387 10.83 -33.48 -6.65
N LEU A 388 11.47 -34.39 -7.38
CA LEU A 388 12.21 -34.03 -8.59
C LEU A 388 11.22 -33.67 -9.71
N GLU A 389 11.47 -32.56 -10.41
CA GLU A 389 10.70 -32.22 -11.60
C GLU A 389 11.23 -32.97 -12.82
N GLY A 390 10.53 -34.04 -13.21
CA GLY A 390 10.71 -34.76 -14.47
C GLY A 390 12.17 -35.09 -14.80
N TRP A 391 12.62 -34.72 -15.99
CA TRP A 391 13.98 -34.92 -16.50
C TRP A 391 15.01 -33.94 -15.93
N ARG A 392 14.58 -32.95 -15.16
CA ARG A 392 15.49 -31.97 -14.56
C ARG A 392 16.14 -32.53 -13.30
N SER A 393 17.44 -32.37 -13.21
CA SER A 393 18.25 -32.74 -12.02
C SER A 393 18.09 -31.72 -10.89
N THR A 394 16.93 -31.05 -10.74
CA THR A 394 16.71 -29.98 -9.77
C THR A 394 15.40 -30.20 -9.03
N ILE A 395 15.32 -29.68 -7.81
CA ILE A 395 14.03 -29.58 -7.08
C ILE A 395 13.17 -28.51 -7.74
N GLY A 396 11.84 -28.68 -7.65
CA GLY A 396 10.89 -27.74 -8.20
C GLY A 396 10.99 -26.33 -7.63
N TYR A 397 10.48 -25.37 -8.38
CA TYR A 397 10.50 -23.95 -8.00
C TYR A 397 9.89 -23.71 -6.61
N ASP A 398 8.74 -24.32 -6.32
CA ASP A 398 8.06 -24.17 -5.02
C ASP A 398 8.89 -24.75 -3.87
N ALA A 399 9.63 -25.84 -4.09
CA ALA A 399 10.54 -26.39 -3.10
C ALA A 399 11.70 -25.44 -2.80
N GLN A 400 12.28 -24.81 -3.84
CA GLN A 400 13.30 -23.78 -3.67
C GLN A 400 12.77 -22.57 -2.89
N GLN A 401 11.54 -22.12 -3.17
CA GLN A 401 10.91 -21.02 -2.44
C GLN A 401 10.74 -21.36 -0.95
N LYS A 402 10.29 -22.57 -0.62
CA LYS A 402 10.18 -23.02 0.78
C LYS A 402 11.52 -22.95 1.52
N LEU A 403 12.61 -23.38 0.88
CA LEU A 403 13.95 -23.28 1.47
C LEU A 403 14.37 -21.82 1.71
N GLN A 404 14.13 -20.93 0.73
CA GLN A 404 14.42 -19.51 0.86
C GLN A 404 13.59 -18.85 1.96
N GLU A 405 12.32 -19.26 2.15
CA GLU A 405 11.48 -18.76 3.23
C GLU A 405 12.01 -19.19 4.61
N ILE A 406 12.46 -20.45 4.74
CA ILE A 406 13.11 -20.91 5.97
C ILE A 406 14.38 -20.10 6.25
N ASP A 407 15.22 -19.86 5.24
CA ASP A 407 16.43 -19.05 5.38
C ASP A 407 16.12 -17.62 5.83
N ARG A 408 15.11 -16.97 5.22
CA ARG A 408 14.67 -15.61 5.59
C ARG A 408 14.16 -15.54 7.03
N ILE A 409 13.27 -16.46 7.41
CA ILE A 409 12.74 -16.50 8.79
C ILE A 409 13.84 -16.83 9.80
N THR A 410 14.80 -17.68 9.44
CA THR A 410 15.95 -17.95 10.29
C THR A 410 16.80 -16.70 10.48
N ALA A 411 17.08 -15.95 9.41
CA ALA A 411 17.77 -14.66 9.49
C ALA A 411 17.03 -13.68 10.40
N LEU A 412 15.73 -13.54 10.20
CA LEU A 412 14.86 -12.66 11.00
C LEU A 412 14.91 -13.01 12.49
N VAL A 413 14.68 -14.28 12.84
CA VAL A 413 14.61 -14.74 14.23
C VAL A 413 15.99 -14.70 14.92
N THR A 414 17.08 -14.79 14.17
CA THR A 414 18.44 -14.69 14.69
C THR A 414 19.03 -13.26 14.66
N GLY A 415 18.26 -12.28 14.16
CA GLY A 415 18.67 -10.87 14.06
C GLY A 415 19.75 -10.63 13.01
N GLN A 416 19.84 -11.46 11.98
CA GLN A 416 20.80 -11.32 10.89
C GLN A 416 20.12 -10.72 9.66
N ARG A 417 20.86 -9.94 8.89
CA ARG A 417 20.35 -9.40 7.62
C ARG A 417 20.20 -10.50 6.56
N GLU A 418 21.19 -11.35 6.42
CA GLU A 418 21.20 -12.47 5.45
C GLU A 418 21.95 -13.65 6.03
N ILE A 419 21.57 -14.86 5.60
CA ILE A 419 22.32 -16.09 5.86
C ILE A 419 23.22 -16.33 4.66
N GLN A 420 24.52 -16.38 4.86
CA GLN A 420 25.47 -16.63 3.77
C GLN A 420 25.43 -18.10 3.29
N ASP A 421 25.24 -19.03 4.21
CA ASP A 421 25.16 -20.46 3.94
C ASP A 421 23.70 -20.89 3.94
N THR A 422 23.02 -20.67 2.80
CA THR A 422 21.58 -20.88 2.65
C THR A 422 21.23 -22.35 2.39
N LEU A 423 20.05 -22.78 2.87
CA LEU A 423 19.49 -24.08 2.53
C LEU A 423 19.21 -24.21 1.03
N ALA A 424 18.75 -23.16 0.39
CA ALA A 424 18.54 -23.11 -1.05
C ALA A 424 19.86 -23.30 -1.81
N GLY A 425 20.95 -22.68 -1.36
CA GLY A 425 22.30 -22.87 -1.88
C GLY A 425 22.82 -24.29 -1.68
N LEU A 426 22.61 -24.85 -0.48
CA LEU A 426 22.98 -26.23 -0.17
C LEU A 426 22.34 -27.24 -1.14
N PHE A 427 21.02 -27.09 -1.40
CA PHE A 427 20.32 -27.95 -2.36
C PHE A 427 20.78 -27.73 -3.79
N SER A 428 21.15 -26.52 -4.18
CA SER A 428 21.68 -26.25 -5.52
C SER A 428 23.07 -26.87 -5.75
N THR A 429 23.94 -26.81 -4.74
CA THR A 429 25.34 -27.23 -4.87
C THR A 429 25.54 -28.74 -4.61
N HIS A 430 24.80 -29.31 -3.65
CA HIS A 430 24.97 -30.69 -3.17
C HIS A 430 23.76 -31.58 -3.44
N LEU A 431 22.99 -31.30 -4.49
CA LEU A 431 21.76 -32.05 -4.79
C LEU A 431 22.00 -33.56 -4.96
N SER A 432 23.08 -33.94 -5.63
CA SER A 432 23.43 -35.36 -5.85
C SER A 432 23.66 -36.08 -4.51
N GLU A 433 24.41 -35.50 -3.60
CA GLU A 433 24.71 -36.10 -2.30
C GLU A 433 23.43 -36.22 -1.44
N LEU A 434 22.60 -35.18 -1.44
CA LEU A 434 21.31 -35.18 -0.76
C LEU A 434 20.37 -36.24 -1.34
N ARG A 435 20.37 -36.44 -2.67
CA ARG A 435 19.56 -37.45 -3.36
C ARG A 435 19.92 -38.89 -2.93
N TYR A 436 21.17 -39.17 -2.61
CA TYR A 436 21.61 -40.46 -2.08
C TYR A 436 21.38 -40.60 -0.57
N GLY A 437 20.63 -39.67 0.05
CA GLY A 437 20.25 -39.74 1.47
C GLY A 437 21.33 -39.29 2.44
N LYS A 438 22.40 -38.63 1.94
CA LYS A 438 23.43 -38.04 2.80
C LYS A 438 22.83 -36.92 3.61
N ARG A 439 23.12 -36.85 4.90
CA ARG A 439 22.75 -35.77 5.78
C ARG A 439 23.75 -34.64 5.65
N LEU A 440 23.31 -33.50 5.15
CA LEU A 440 24.11 -32.29 4.99
C LEU A 440 23.43 -31.15 5.71
N GLY A 441 24.09 -30.02 5.92
CA GLY A 441 23.46 -28.91 6.59
C GLY A 441 24.24 -27.62 6.47
N ASN A 442 23.57 -26.54 6.85
CA ASN A 442 24.13 -25.21 7.02
C ASN A 442 24.42 -24.94 8.52
N ARG A 443 24.68 -23.70 8.88
CA ARG A 443 24.93 -23.29 10.28
C ARG A 443 23.76 -23.63 11.22
N TYR A 444 22.50 -23.60 10.75
CA TYR A 444 21.30 -23.67 11.55
C TYR A 444 20.59 -25.01 11.52
N PHE A 445 20.62 -25.70 10.40
CA PHE A 445 19.93 -26.97 10.19
C PHE A 445 20.83 -28.00 9.54
N ASP A 446 20.68 -29.24 9.96
CA ASP A 446 21.00 -30.39 9.12
C ASP A 446 19.74 -30.83 8.40
N VAL A 447 19.87 -31.29 7.16
CA VAL A 447 18.74 -31.76 6.35
C VAL A 447 19.00 -33.17 5.82
N ARG A 448 17.94 -33.96 5.70
CA ARG A 448 17.97 -35.26 5.01
C ARG A 448 16.79 -35.30 4.04
N TRP A 449 17.08 -35.52 2.78
CA TRP A 449 16.08 -35.56 1.74
C TRP A 449 15.66 -36.99 1.41
N TYR A 450 14.37 -37.20 1.18
CA TYR A 450 13.75 -38.46 0.77
C TYR A 450 13.01 -38.23 -0.56
N PRO A 451 13.72 -38.28 -1.71
CA PRO A 451 13.16 -37.91 -3.01
C PRO A 451 12.00 -38.80 -3.45
N GLY A 452 11.98 -40.09 -3.05
CA GLY A 452 10.92 -41.03 -3.41
C GLY A 452 9.54 -40.67 -2.86
N ILE A 453 9.48 -40.05 -1.70
CA ILE A 453 8.24 -39.56 -1.07
C ILE A 453 8.14 -38.03 -1.10
N GLY A 454 9.12 -37.35 -1.66
CA GLY A 454 9.15 -35.89 -1.81
C GLY A 454 9.20 -35.13 -0.50
N THR A 455 9.88 -35.65 0.54
CA THR A 455 9.98 -35.00 1.85
C THR A 455 11.42 -34.66 2.23
N VAL A 456 11.59 -33.59 3.00
CA VAL A 456 12.85 -33.19 3.62
C VAL A 456 12.63 -33.13 5.13
N HIS A 457 13.52 -33.78 5.87
CA HIS A 457 13.59 -33.71 7.33
C HIS A 457 14.64 -32.66 7.71
N PHE A 458 14.22 -31.70 8.52
CA PHE A 458 15.05 -30.64 9.06
C PHE A 458 15.37 -30.93 10.52
N PHE A 459 16.63 -30.84 10.89
CA PHE A 459 17.13 -31.05 12.24
C PHE A 459 17.80 -29.77 12.72
N PRO A 460 17.15 -28.97 13.57
CA PRO A 460 17.74 -27.76 14.13
C PRO A 460 19.00 -28.07 14.92
N LYS A 461 20.09 -27.37 14.63
CA LYS A 461 21.37 -27.50 15.37
C LYS A 461 21.32 -26.78 16.71
N ASP A 462 20.59 -25.63 16.75
CA ASP A 462 20.27 -24.91 17.96
C ASP A 462 18.74 -24.94 18.21
N GLN A 463 18.36 -25.63 19.28
CA GLN A 463 16.94 -25.75 19.66
C GLN A 463 16.33 -24.39 20.06
N LYS A 464 17.14 -23.44 20.53
CA LYS A 464 16.68 -22.09 20.89
C LYS A 464 16.08 -21.33 19.69
N LEU A 465 16.48 -21.67 18.46
CA LEU A 465 15.86 -21.13 17.26
C LEU A 465 14.37 -21.50 17.19
N ILE A 466 14.06 -22.77 17.43
CA ILE A 466 12.67 -23.25 17.41
C ILE A 466 11.88 -22.67 18.60
N ASP A 467 12.49 -22.54 19.78
CA ASP A 467 11.86 -21.92 20.94
C ASP A 467 11.47 -20.45 20.66
N ARG A 468 12.34 -19.69 19.98
CA ARG A 468 12.03 -18.31 19.58
C ARG A 468 10.87 -18.26 18.57
N ILE A 469 10.87 -19.15 17.57
CA ILE A 469 9.75 -19.25 16.61
C ILE A 469 8.46 -19.54 17.37
N ASN A 470 8.45 -20.55 18.25
CA ASN A 470 7.29 -20.93 19.06
C ASN A 470 6.80 -19.77 19.96
N ALA A 471 7.73 -19.01 20.55
CA ALA A 471 7.40 -17.86 21.40
C ALA A 471 6.77 -16.72 20.59
N ILE A 472 7.30 -16.40 19.41
CA ILE A 472 6.75 -15.37 18.52
C ILE A 472 5.33 -15.73 18.10
N VAL A 473 5.13 -16.96 17.62
CA VAL A 473 3.82 -17.46 17.19
C VAL A 473 2.82 -17.48 18.34
N GLY A 474 3.23 -18.01 19.51
CA GLY A 474 2.38 -18.10 20.68
C GLY A 474 1.91 -16.73 21.19
N LYS A 475 2.78 -15.72 21.14
CA LYS A 475 2.45 -14.32 21.48
C LYS A 475 1.50 -13.71 20.45
N HIS A 476 1.86 -13.76 19.17
CA HIS A 476 1.09 -13.18 18.09
C HIS A 476 -0.34 -13.75 18.03
N ARG A 477 -0.49 -15.06 18.24
CA ARG A 477 -1.78 -15.75 18.27
C ARG A 477 -2.48 -15.73 19.62
N ARG A 478 -1.91 -15.03 20.61
CA ARG A 478 -2.44 -14.93 21.97
C ARG A 478 -2.66 -16.31 22.66
N TRP A 479 -1.84 -17.28 22.29
CA TRP A 479 -1.80 -18.59 22.98
C TRP A 479 -1.01 -18.53 24.28
N MET A 480 -0.21 -17.48 24.47
CA MET A 480 0.56 -17.18 25.66
C MET A 480 0.49 -15.68 25.99
N PRO A 481 0.83 -15.26 27.24
CA PRO A 481 0.87 -13.86 27.63
C PRO A 481 1.90 -13.04 26.82
N GLU A 482 1.60 -11.77 26.56
CA GLU A 482 2.47 -10.86 25.81
C GLU A 482 3.85 -10.64 26.46
N HIS A 483 3.87 -10.64 27.81
CA HIS A 483 5.08 -10.37 28.59
C HIS A 483 5.93 -11.61 28.88
N PHE A 484 5.60 -12.73 28.22
CA PHE A 484 6.38 -13.94 28.38
C PHE A 484 7.77 -13.75 27.76
N ALA A 485 8.84 -13.85 28.58
CA ALA A 485 10.21 -13.88 28.11
C ALA A 485 10.70 -15.34 28.07
N ALA A 486 11.33 -15.75 26.99
CA ALA A 486 11.81 -17.13 26.78
C ALA A 486 13.16 -17.41 27.48
N GLU A 487 13.38 -16.83 28.66
CA GLU A 487 14.61 -17.05 29.46
C GLU A 487 14.37 -18.10 30.55
N ALA A 488 13.95 -19.30 30.13
CA ALA A 488 13.81 -20.39 31.07
C ALA A 488 15.08 -21.27 31.08
N ASP A 489 15.35 -21.93 32.22
CA ASP A 489 16.39 -22.94 32.31
C ASP A 489 16.18 -24.06 31.27
N ASP A 490 17.22 -24.39 30.51
CA ASP A 490 17.18 -25.39 29.43
C ASP A 490 16.62 -26.76 29.92
N LYS A 491 16.89 -27.15 31.19
CA LYS A 491 16.35 -28.39 31.76
C LYS A 491 14.84 -28.33 32.00
N ALA A 492 14.33 -27.18 32.39
CA ALA A 492 12.88 -26.98 32.59
C ALA A 492 12.15 -27.00 31.23
N ILE A 493 12.74 -26.39 30.21
CA ILE A 493 12.22 -26.42 28.87
C ILE A 493 12.20 -27.86 28.32
N ASP A 494 13.29 -28.61 28.44
CA ASP A 494 13.35 -30.01 28.01
C ASP A 494 12.32 -30.92 28.68
N LYS A 495 12.10 -30.73 29.97
CA LYS A 495 11.07 -31.48 30.72
C LYS A 495 9.67 -31.14 30.19
N ALA A 496 9.41 -29.91 29.92
CA ALA A 496 8.15 -29.42 29.41
C ALA A 496 7.85 -29.93 28.00
N TYR A 497 8.85 -29.95 27.12
CA TYR A 497 8.70 -30.52 25.76
C TYR A 497 8.40 -32.02 25.82
N LYS A 498 9.04 -32.79 26.70
CA LYS A 498 8.74 -34.22 26.89
C LYS A 498 7.30 -34.45 27.34
N ALA A 499 6.81 -33.63 28.26
CA ALA A 499 5.41 -33.69 28.70
C ALA A 499 4.43 -33.34 27.56
N ALA A 500 4.73 -32.31 26.75
CA ALA A 500 3.92 -31.94 25.59
C ALA A 500 3.96 -33.00 24.48
N GLU A 501 5.09 -33.70 24.28
CA GLU A 501 5.21 -34.85 23.36
C GLU A 501 4.25 -35.95 23.71
N LEU A 502 4.14 -36.32 24.99
CA LEU A 502 3.24 -37.38 25.45
C LEU A 502 1.76 -37.02 25.26
N VAL A 503 1.38 -35.80 25.65
CA VAL A 503 0.02 -35.29 25.47
C VAL A 503 -0.32 -35.19 23.97
N SER A 504 0.58 -34.69 23.16
CA SER A 504 0.37 -34.55 21.72
C SER A 504 0.21 -35.89 21.01
N LYS A 505 0.97 -36.91 21.41
CA LYS A 505 0.82 -38.26 20.87
C LYS A 505 -0.58 -38.82 21.17
N ALA A 506 -1.06 -38.68 22.39
CA ALA A 506 -2.40 -39.11 22.77
C ALA A 506 -3.51 -38.33 22.02
N ILE A 507 -3.30 -37.06 21.74
CA ILE A 507 -4.22 -36.24 20.93
C ILE A 507 -4.26 -36.74 19.48
N LEU A 508 -3.09 -36.95 18.87
CA LEU A 508 -2.98 -37.37 17.47
C LEU A 508 -3.53 -38.78 17.21
N GLU A 509 -3.62 -39.63 18.23
CA GLU A 509 -4.32 -40.92 18.14
C GLU A 509 -5.85 -40.76 18.06
N LYS A 510 -6.41 -39.65 18.52
CA LYS A 510 -7.85 -39.39 18.60
C LYS A 510 -8.36 -38.36 17.57
N VAL A 511 -7.50 -37.46 17.12
CA VAL A 511 -7.86 -36.38 16.19
C VAL A 511 -7.47 -36.79 14.80
N ASP A 512 -8.43 -36.68 13.87
CA ASP A 512 -8.19 -36.88 12.45
C ASP A 512 -7.03 -35.96 11.98
N PRO A 513 -6.01 -36.47 11.25
CA PRO A 513 -4.93 -35.68 10.70
C PRO A 513 -5.37 -34.47 9.87
N TRP A 514 -6.57 -34.49 9.32
CA TRP A 514 -7.16 -33.39 8.56
C TRP A 514 -7.72 -32.25 9.42
N THR A 515 -7.92 -32.47 10.71
CA THR A 515 -8.44 -31.45 11.64
C THR A 515 -7.48 -30.27 11.78
N LEU A 516 -6.16 -30.50 11.81
CA LEU A 516 -5.16 -29.42 11.87
C LEU A 516 -5.17 -28.52 10.63
N PRO A 517 -5.20 -29.06 9.40
CA PRO A 517 -5.38 -28.26 8.20
C PRO A 517 -6.64 -27.39 8.23
N GLN A 518 -7.75 -27.89 8.78
CA GLN A 518 -8.98 -27.13 8.91
C GLN A 518 -8.85 -25.94 9.85
N ILE A 519 -8.17 -26.10 10.98
CA ILE A 519 -7.93 -25.03 11.95
C ILE A 519 -7.06 -23.92 11.36
N LEU A 520 -6.06 -24.26 10.57
CA LEU A 520 -5.05 -23.35 10.05
C LEU A 520 -5.41 -22.75 8.68
N SER A 521 -6.32 -23.40 7.93
CA SER A 521 -6.64 -22.99 6.58
C SER A 521 -7.58 -21.79 6.55
N SER A 522 -7.22 -20.75 5.77
CA SER A 522 -8.10 -19.64 5.42
C SER A 522 -9.26 -20.03 4.47
N ARG A 523 -9.23 -21.24 3.91
CA ARG A 523 -10.21 -21.73 2.93
C ARG A 523 -11.47 -22.33 3.56
N HIS A 524 -11.45 -22.59 4.85
CA HIS A 524 -12.59 -23.17 5.56
C HIS A 524 -13.45 -22.10 6.22
N SER A 525 -14.75 -22.39 6.35
CA SER A 525 -15.69 -21.49 7.01
C SER A 525 -15.34 -21.33 8.49
N GLU A 526 -15.74 -20.23 9.10
CA GLU A 526 -15.54 -20.01 10.55
C GLU A 526 -16.28 -21.05 11.41
N SER A 527 -17.36 -21.66 10.90
CA SER A 527 -18.06 -22.76 11.57
C SER A 527 -17.20 -24.03 11.61
N ASP A 528 -16.56 -24.39 10.49
CA ASP A 528 -15.70 -25.59 10.39
C ASP A 528 -14.47 -25.45 11.28
N LYS A 529 -13.89 -24.24 11.32
CA LYS A 529 -12.78 -23.92 12.23
C LYS A 529 -13.18 -24.10 13.70
N ARG A 530 -14.37 -23.62 14.08
CA ARG A 530 -14.88 -23.80 15.46
C ARG A 530 -15.09 -25.27 15.81
N GLU A 531 -15.65 -26.05 14.89
CA GLU A 531 -15.84 -27.48 15.09
C GLU A 531 -14.51 -28.22 15.27
N ALA A 532 -13.52 -27.89 14.41
CA ALA A 532 -12.17 -28.46 14.52
C ALA A 532 -11.50 -28.11 15.84
N VAL A 533 -11.65 -26.85 16.30
CA VAL A 533 -11.14 -26.42 17.62
C VAL A 533 -11.83 -27.17 18.78
N GLN A 534 -13.15 -27.40 18.69
CA GLN A 534 -13.87 -28.15 19.72
C GLN A 534 -13.41 -29.64 19.80
N LYS A 535 -13.22 -30.27 18.62
CA LYS A 535 -12.69 -31.66 18.57
C LYS A 535 -11.30 -31.74 19.17
N LEU A 536 -10.43 -30.79 18.84
CA LEU A 536 -9.08 -30.69 19.40
C LEU A 536 -9.14 -30.44 20.92
N GLN A 537 -10.05 -29.59 21.39
CA GLN A 537 -10.27 -29.29 22.82
C GLN A 537 -10.67 -30.54 23.59
N SER A 538 -11.66 -31.31 23.10
CA SER A 538 -12.11 -32.54 23.72
C SER A 538 -10.99 -33.57 23.80
N ALA A 539 -10.24 -33.77 22.70
CA ALA A 539 -9.11 -34.70 22.70
C ALA A 539 -7.99 -34.28 23.65
N PHE A 540 -7.75 -32.98 23.81
CA PHE A 540 -6.78 -32.44 24.75
C PHE A 540 -7.21 -32.68 26.21
N ASP A 541 -8.46 -32.38 26.54
CA ASP A 541 -9.00 -32.57 27.89
C ASP A 541 -8.94 -34.05 28.35
N GLU A 542 -9.23 -34.98 27.45
CA GLU A 542 -9.08 -36.41 27.70
C GLU A 542 -7.60 -36.81 27.85
N ALA A 543 -6.69 -36.30 26.98
CA ALA A 543 -5.28 -36.64 27.07
C ALA A 543 -4.63 -36.12 28.37
N VAL A 544 -5.04 -34.95 28.84
CA VAL A 544 -4.56 -34.36 30.11
C VAL A 544 -5.05 -35.12 31.32
N ALA A 545 -6.27 -35.66 31.27
CA ALA A 545 -6.80 -36.51 32.35
C ALA A 545 -5.95 -37.76 32.60
N TYR A 546 -5.25 -38.27 31.56
CA TYR A 546 -4.33 -39.43 31.67
C TYR A 546 -2.88 -39.05 31.98
N GLY A 547 -2.41 -37.84 31.68
CA GLY A 547 -0.97 -37.49 31.66
C GLY A 547 -0.48 -36.47 32.69
N GLY A 548 -1.36 -35.95 33.56
CA GLY A 548 -1.00 -34.94 34.56
C GLY A 548 -1.08 -33.47 34.04
N GLU A 549 -1.39 -32.57 34.97
CA GLU A 549 -1.87 -31.22 34.69
C GLU A 549 -0.84 -30.18 34.22
N GLU A 550 0.46 -30.49 34.20
CA GLU A 550 1.50 -29.48 33.98
C GLU A 550 2.05 -29.52 32.57
N ASN A 551 1.58 -28.61 31.72
CA ASN A 551 2.19 -28.39 30.42
C ASN A 551 3.42 -27.47 30.51
N PHE A 552 4.22 -27.52 29.48
CA PHE A 552 5.46 -26.81 29.27
C PHE A 552 5.40 -25.30 29.62
N TRP A 553 4.39 -24.59 29.16
CA TRP A 553 4.29 -23.14 29.39
C TRP A 553 3.89 -22.80 30.84
N THR A 554 3.14 -23.67 31.51
CA THR A 554 2.79 -23.49 32.92
C THR A 554 3.99 -23.63 33.84
N GLN A 555 4.93 -24.52 33.52
CA GLN A 555 6.17 -24.67 34.30
C GLN A 555 7.10 -23.46 34.09
N ILE A 556 7.19 -22.92 32.89
CA ILE A 556 7.98 -21.72 32.57
C ILE A 556 7.38 -20.50 33.29
N ALA A 557 6.05 -20.32 33.28
CA ALA A 557 5.40 -19.20 33.96
C ALA A 557 5.63 -19.18 35.47
N ARG A 558 5.79 -20.35 36.13
CA ARG A 558 6.15 -20.40 37.56
C ARG A 558 7.55 -19.85 37.86
N ILE A 559 8.45 -19.92 36.90
CA ILE A 559 9.83 -19.39 37.04
C ILE A 559 9.83 -17.86 36.88
N GLU A 560 8.97 -17.30 36.01
CA GLU A 560 8.87 -15.87 35.72
C GLU A 560 8.02 -15.06 36.71
N ALA A 561 7.22 -15.70 37.56
CA ALA A 561 6.36 -15.04 38.56
C ALA A 561 7.11 -14.34 39.71
N ARG A 562 8.45 -14.19 39.64
CA ARG A 562 9.19 -13.35 40.56
C ARG A 562 8.97 -11.89 40.19
N PRO A 563 8.51 -11.01 41.11
CA PRO A 563 8.27 -9.61 40.81
C PRO A 563 9.59 -8.94 40.39
N ARG A 564 9.62 -8.40 39.19
CA ARG A 564 10.68 -7.50 38.76
C ARG A 564 10.64 -6.24 39.66
N PRO A 565 11.79 -5.74 40.15
CA PRO A 565 11.82 -4.44 40.80
C PRO A 565 11.30 -3.41 39.78
N ALA A 566 10.36 -2.57 40.21
CA ALA A 566 9.73 -1.54 39.39
C ALA A 566 10.79 -0.69 38.70
N THR A 567 10.99 -0.88 37.42
CA THR A 567 11.79 0.02 36.60
C THR A 567 11.05 1.34 36.51
N LYS A 568 11.68 2.42 36.93
CA LYS A 568 11.17 3.79 36.75
C LYS A 568 10.72 3.96 35.29
N PRO A 569 9.58 4.62 35.06
CA PRO A 569 9.13 4.87 33.69
C PRO A 569 10.23 5.63 32.95
N ALA A 570 10.64 5.11 31.82
CA ALA A 570 11.57 5.79 30.91
C ALA A 570 10.95 7.16 30.56
N LYS A 571 11.71 8.23 30.75
CA LYS A 571 11.31 9.58 30.34
C LYS A 571 10.90 9.49 28.86
N ALA A 572 9.71 9.99 28.56
CA ALA A 572 9.24 10.08 27.19
C ALA A 572 10.31 10.81 26.34
N SER A 573 10.84 10.13 25.34
CA SER A 573 11.81 10.71 24.41
C SER A 573 11.18 11.89 23.67
N THR A 574 11.94 12.99 23.58
CA THR A 574 11.50 14.16 22.83
C THR A 574 11.32 13.84 21.34
N PRO A 575 10.51 14.61 20.60
CA PRO A 575 10.36 14.41 19.15
C PRO A 575 11.70 14.39 18.40
N GLU A 576 12.68 15.17 18.83
CA GLU A 576 14.02 15.23 18.26
C GLU A 576 14.85 13.96 18.51
N GLU A 577 14.71 13.34 19.68
CA GLU A 577 15.38 12.06 19.98
C GLU A 577 14.78 10.91 19.16
N ARG A 578 13.48 10.94 18.90
CA ARG A 578 12.82 9.99 18.00
C ARG A 578 13.27 10.16 16.55
N GLN A 579 13.43 11.40 16.09
CA GLN A 579 13.96 11.69 14.75
C GLN A 579 15.42 11.24 14.57
N ARG A 580 16.27 11.43 15.61
CA ARG A 580 17.66 10.94 15.60
C ARG A 580 17.75 9.42 15.62
N ALA A 581 16.89 8.74 16.38
CA ALA A 581 16.82 7.28 16.40
C ALA A 581 16.37 6.72 15.05
N LEU A 582 15.42 7.40 14.39
CA LEU A 582 14.94 7.03 13.05
C LEU A 582 16.04 7.23 11.97
N ALA A 583 16.80 8.34 12.06
CA ALA A 583 17.92 8.61 11.16
C ALA A 583 19.07 7.60 11.32
N LEU A 584 19.31 7.10 12.53
CA LEU A 584 20.30 6.06 12.83
C LEU A 584 19.83 4.64 12.40
N ALA A 585 18.54 4.40 12.37
CA ALA A 585 17.98 3.12 11.90
C ALA A 585 17.88 3.04 10.37
N LEU A 586 17.98 4.18 9.68
CA LEU A 586 17.94 4.30 8.21
C LEU A 586 19.34 4.49 7.60
N ALA A 587 20.39 4.66 8.41
CA ALA A 587 21.80 4.67 8.03
C ALA A 587 22.39 3.25 8.16
#